data_130de17c705f443913820470cbe01145
#
_entry.id   130de17c705f443913820470cbe01145
#
_cell.length_a   1.000
_cell.length_b   1.000
_cell.length_c   1.000
_cell.angle_alpha   90.00
_cell.angle_beta   90.00
_cell.angle_gamma   90.00
#
_symmetry.space_group_name_H-M   'P 1'
#
loop_
_entity.id
_entity.type
_entity.pdbx_description
1 polymer ?
#
loop_
_entity_poly.entity_id
_entity_poly.type
_entity_poly.pdbx_seq_one_letter_code
_entity_poly.pdbx_strand_id
1 'polypeptide(L)'
;MLHIIDSFAEFANQAQQRGLAVVMINSNDVAGYPADSPAKMVELAQQRGFEFPYVYDESQQVASVYRAACTPDFFLFDGSHQLVYRGQYDDSRPGNNVSVIGNDMRAAVEALLSESEMPVEQIPSVGCNIKWRSGNEPDYF
;
A
#
# COMPACT_ATOMS: atom_id res chain seq x y z
N MET A 1 3.55 7.89 -1.44
CA MET A 1 3.86 6.98 -0.30
C MET A 1 4.47 7.71 0.90
N LEU A 2 5.56 8.45 0.75
CA LEU A 2 6.23 9.13 1.89
C LEU A 2 5.33 10.04 2.74
N HIS A 3 4.29 10.63 2.14
CA HIS A 3 3.32 11.47 2.85
C HIS A 3 2.59 10.73 3.99
N ILE A 4 2.30 9.45 3.81
CA ILE A 4 1.53 8.66 4.78
C ILE A 4 2.41 7.67 5.58
N ILE A 5 3.71 7.58 5.29
CA ILE A 5 4.55 6.45 5.71
C ILE A 5 4.61 6.26 7.23
N ASP A 6 4.66 7.33 8.00
CA ASP A 6 4.74 7.25 9.46
C ASP A 6 3.45 6.70 10.06
N SER A 7 2.31 7.26 9.63
CA SER A 7 0.98 6.77 10.06
C SER A 7 0.73 5.35 9.59
N PHE A 8 1.14 5.02 8.36
CA PHE A 8 0.98 3.67 7.82
C PHE A 8 1.83 2.64 8.57
N ALA A 9 3.08 2.95 8.88
CA ALA A 9 3.97 2.05 9.63
C ALA A 9 3.39 1.70 11.01
N GLU A 10 2.91 2.70 11.73
CA GLU A 10 2.25 2.49 13.03
C GLU A 10 0.98 1.64 12.88
N PHE A 11 0.11 2.00 11.94
CA PHE A 11 -1.11 1.25 11.65
C PHE A 11 -0.80 -0.22 11.30
N ALA A 12 0.14 -0.46 10.39
CA ALA A 12 0.48 -1.80 9.91
C ALA A 12 1.06 -2.68 11.03
N ASN A 13 1.95 -2.14 11.87
CA ASN A 13 2.48 -2.84 13.02
C ASN A 13 1.36 -3.21 14.02
N GLN A 14 0.44 -2.29 14.31
CA GLN A 14 -0.73 -2.55 15.16
C GLN A 14 -1.66 -3.61 14.56
N ALA A 15 -1.90 -3.56 13.26
CA ALA A 15 -2.76 -4.52 12.56
C ALA A 15 -2.16 -5.93 12.60
N GLN A 16 -0.85 -6.09 12.45
CA GLN A 16 -0.17 -7.38 12.59
C GLN A 16 -0.34 -7.97 14.00
N GLN A 17 -0.23 -7.15 15.05
CA GLN A 17 -0.46 -7.60 16.44
C GLN A 17 -1.90 -8.10 16.65
N ARG A 18 -2.84 -7.67 15.81
CA ARG A 18 -4.24 -8.12 15.80
C ARG A 18 -4.50 -9.32 14.89
N GLY A 19 -3.47 -9.87 14.25
CA GLY A 19 -3.56 -11.07 13.41
C GLY A 19 -3.72 -10.80 11.90
N LEU A 20 -3.64 -9.54 11.44
CA LEU A 20 -3.63 -9.23 10.02
C LEU A 20 -2.20 -9.37 9.47
N ALA A 21 -2.00 -10.20 8.44
CA ALA A 21 -0.73 -10.22 7.72
C ALA A 21 -0.61 -8.96 6.84
N VAL A 22 0.51 -8.25 6.95
CA VAL A 22 0.80 -7.06 6.14
C VAL A 22 2.06 -7.31 5.32
N VAL A 23 2.03 -6.93 4.05
CA VAL A 23 3.21 -6.88 3.17
C VAL A 23 3.19 -5.59 2.37
N MET A 24 4.32 -4.94 2.29
CA MET A 24 4.53 -3.78 1.42
C MET A 24 5.38 -4.19 0.24
N ILE A 25 4.99 -3.77 -0.97
CA ILE A 25 5.64 -4.18 -2.22
C ILE A 25 6.07 -2.93 -2.98
N ASN A 26 7.33 -2.89 -3.38
CA ASN A 26 7.86 -1.87 -4.27
C ASN A 26 8.03 -2.47 -5.67
N SER A 27 7.35 -1.91 -6.65
CA SER A 27 7.42 -2.32 -8.05
C SER A 27 8.00 -1.23 -8.97
N ASN A 28 8.64 -0.20 -8.40
CA ASN A 28 9.24 0.85 -9.20
C ASN A 28 10.53 0.38 -9.92
N ASP A 29 10.76 0.90 -11.13
CA ASP A 29 12.03 0.71 -11.84
C ASP A 29 13.18 1.42 -11.10
N VAL A 30 14.00 0.66 -10.41
CA VAL A 30 15.12 1.20 -9.62
C VAL A 30 16.32 1.65 -10.47
N ALA A 31 16.38 1.25 -11.75
CA ALA A 31 17.40 1.74 -12.66
C ALA A 31 17.16 3.21 -13.02
N GLY A 32 15.90 3.56 -13.27
CA GLY A 32 15.49 4.94 -13.48
C GLY A 32 15.28 5.73 -12.18
N TYR A 33 14.99 5.05 -11.08
CA TYR A 33 14.65 5.64 -9.78
C TYR A 33 15.45 5.01 -8.64
N PRO A 34 16.75 5.26 -8.54
CA PRO A 34 17.65 4.58 -7.57
C PRO A 34 17.31 4.88 -6.11
N ALA A 35 16.52 5.92 -5.84
CA ALA A 35 16.00 6.20 -4.50
C ALA A 35 15.02 5.12 -3.99
N ASP A 36 14.47 4.29 -4.89
CA ASP A 36 13.58 3.18 -4.57
C ASP A 36 14.31 1.82 -4.56
N SER A 37 15.64 1.82 -4.60
CA SER A 37 16.46 0.59 -4.63
C SER A 37 16.26 -0.28 -3.37
N PRO A 38 16.50 -1.60 -3.45
CA PRO A 38 16.42 -2.49 -2.29
C PRO A 38 17.24 -2.02 -1.08
N ALA A 39 18.42 -1.42 -1.30
CA ALA A 39 19.20 -0.82 -0.21
C ALA A 39 18.44 0.33 0.48
N LYS A 40 17.79 1.19 -0.29
CA LYS A 40 16.97 2.28 0.24
C LYS A 40 15.68 1.80 0.91
N MET A 41 15.12 0.69 0.44
CA MET A 41 14.00 0.02 1.10
C MET A 41 14.38 -0.47 2.50
N VAL A 42 15.55 -1.07 2.64
CA VAL A 42 16.07 -1.50 3.95
C VAL A 42 16.28 -0.31 4.89
N GLU A 43 16.93 0.76 4.40
CA GLU A 43 17.11 1.99 5.17
C GLU A 43 15.76 2.55 5.67
N LEU A 44 14.77 2.65 4.78
CA LEU A 44 13.44 3.16 5.11
C LEU A 44 12.74 2.28 6.15
N ALA A 45 12.75 0.96 5.95
CA ALA A 45 12.13 0.01 6.86
C ALA A 45 12.72 0.10 8.28
N GLN A 46 14.05 0.23 8.38
CA GLN A 46 14.73 0.41 9.66
C GLN A 46 14.39 1.76 10.31
N GLN A 47 14.43 2.84 9.54
CA GLN A 47 14.13 4.19 10.04
C GLN A 47 12.69 4.34 10.55
N ARG A 48 11.74 3.63 9.93
CA ARG A 48 10.30 3.70 10.24
C ARG A 48 9.82 2.56 11.13
N GLY A 49 10.71 1.64 11.52
CA GLY A 49 10.37 0.54 12.41
C GLY A 49 9.34 -0.42 11.84
N PHE A 50 9.47 -0.81 10.57
CA PHE A 50 8.58 -1.78 9.95
C PHE A 50 8.74 -3.15 10.62
N GLU A 51 7.67 -3.70 11.16
CA GLU A 51 7.60 -5.07 11.69
C GLU A 51 7.00 -6.06 10.68
N PHE A 52 6.77 -5.60 9.45
CA PHE A 52 6.19 -6.35 8.33
C PHE A 52 7.17 -6.40 7.15
N PRO A 53 7.04 -7.41 6.26
CA PRO A 53 7.87 -7.52 5.07
C PRO A 53 7.72 -6.30 4.13
N TYR A 54 8.84 -5.80 3.64
CA TYR A 54 8.92 -4.85 2.55
C TYR A 54 9.72 -5.49 1.43
N VAL A 55 9.06 -5.90 0.34
CA VAL A 55 9.62 -6.73 -0.72
C VAL A 55 9.73 -5.97 -2.04
N TYR A 56 10.64 -6.41 -2.90
CA TYR A 56 10.88 -5.83 -4.21
C TYR A 56 10.34 -6.73 -5.32
N ASP A 57 9.38 -6.22 -6.08
CA ASP A 57 8.83 -6.85 -7.29
C ASP A 57 9.65 -6.40 -8.50
N GLU A 58 10.84 -6.97 -8.67
CA GLU A 58 11.76 -6.61 -9.73
C GLU A 58 11.15 -6.78 -11.13
N SER A 59 10.35 -7.80 -11.33
CA SER A 59 9.71 -8.10 -12.61
C SER A 59 8.52 -7.20 -12.93
N GLN A 60 7.97 -6.50 -11.92
CA GLN A 60 6.73 -5.72 -11.97
C GLN A 60 5.48 -6.58 -12.27
N GLN A 61 5.62 -7.90 -12.20
CA GLN A 61 4.51 -8.82 -12.45
C GLN A 61 3.44 -8.76 -11.35
N VAL A 62 3.86 -8.59 -10.10
CA VAL A 62 2.91 -8.48 -8.99
C VAL A 62 2.04 -7.25 -9.18
N ALA A 63 2.63 -6.08 -9.43
CA ALA A 63 1.88 -4.87 -9.69
C ALA A 63 0.92 -5.02 -10.89
N SER A 64 1.36 -5.69 -11.96
CA SER A 64 0.54 -5.94 -13.14
C SER A 64 -0.65 -6.87 -12.84
N VAL A 65 -0.42 -8.00 -12.15
CA VAL A 65 -1.48 -8.96 -11.78
C VAL A 65 -2.52 -8.32 -10.85
N TYR A 66 -2.08 -7.52 -9.90
CA TYR A 66 -2.97 -6.76 -9.02
C TYR A 66 -3.66 -5.59 -9.74
N ARG A 67 -3.27 -5.27 -10.97
CA ARG A 67 -3.72 -4.08 -11.70
C ARG A 67 -3.52 -2.81 -10.88
N ALA A 68 -2.38 -2.73 -10.20
CA ALA A 68 -2.06 -1.59 -9.36
C ALA A 68 -1.95 -0.31 -10.19
N ALA A 69 -2.62 0.75 -9.76
CA ALA A 69 -2.77 1.98 -10.53
C ALA A 69 -1.78 3.07 -10.11
N CYS A 70 -1.42 3.11 -8.84
CA CYS A 70 -0.59 4.20 -8.29
C CYS A 70 0.23 3.73 -7.07
N THR A 71 1.01 4.63 -6.53
CA THR A 71 1.77 4.41 -5.29
C THR A 71 1.38 5.46 -4.25
N PRO A 72 0.81 5.02 -3.09
CA PRO A 72 0.42 3.66 -2.74
C PRO A 72 -0.92 3.25 -3.35
N ASP A 73 -1.12 1.96 -3.58
CA ASP A 73 -2.42 1.34 -3.86
C ASP A 73 -2.65 0.22 -2.84
N PHE A 74 -3.82 0.18 -2.21
CA PHE A 74 -4.09 -0.71 -1.09
C PHE A 74 -5.07 -1.80 -1.47
N PHE A 75 -4.75 -3.02 -1.03
CA PHE A 75 -5.54 -4.21 -1.27
C PHE A 75 -5.68 -4.97 0.05
N LEU A 76 -6.90 -5.28 0.46
CA LEU A 76 -7.19 -6.07 1.65
C LEU A 76 -7.92 -7.35 1.25
N PHE A 77 -7.42 -8.47 1.74
CA PHE A 77 -7.98 -9.79 1.47
C PHE A 77 -8.48 -10.42 2.76
N ASP A 78 -9.56 -11.19 2.68
CA ASP A 78 -10.05 -11.99 3.78
C ASP A 78 -9.24 -13.28 3.97
N GLY A 79 -9.62 -14.09 4.99
CA GLY A 79 -8.97 -15.37 5.28
C GLY A 79 -9.16 -16.45 4.19
N SER A 80 -10.04 -16.22 3.22
CA SER A 80 -10.24 -17.05 2.03
C SER A 80 -9.50 -16.51 0.80
N HIS A 81 -8.63 -15.51 0.98
CA HIS A 81 -7.88 -14.84 -0.06
C HIS A 81 -8.75 -14.11 -1.10
N GLN A 82 -9.95 -13.67 -0.69
CA GLN A 82 -10.81 -12.84 -1.54
C GLN A 82 -10.54 -11.36 -1.26
N LEU A 83 -10.46 -10.57 -2.33
CA LEU A 83 -10.30 -9.11 -2.22
C LEU A 83 -11.58 -8.50 -1.65
N VAL A 84 -11.50 -7.93 -0.46
CA VAL A 84 -12.65 -7.33 0.24
C VAL A 84 -12.59 -5.80 0.29
N TYR A 85 -11.41 -5.21 0.14
CA TYR A 85 -11.24 -3.77 0.03
C TYR A 85 -10.12 -3.43 -0.96
N ARG A 86 -10.38 -2.49 -1.84
CA ARG A 86 -9.39 -1.81 -2.66
C ARG A 86 -9.69 -0.32 -2.69
N GLY A 87 -8.82 0.48 -2.10
CA GLY A 87 -9.09 1.91 -1.99
C GLY A 87 -7.95 2.69 -1.35
N GLN A 88 -8.23 3.92 -1.03
CA GLN A 88 -7.29 4.84 -0.41
C GLN A 88 -7.01 4.51 1.06
N TYR A 89 -5.93 5.07 1.60
CA TYR A 89 -5.63 5.01 3.03
C TYR A 89 -6.56 5.95 3.81
N ASP A 90 -6.67 7.18 3.34
CA ASP A 90 -7.56 8.25 3.82
C ASP A 90 -7.63 9.39 2.79
N ASP A 91 -8.34 10.45 3.14
CA ASP A 91 -8.50 11.65 2.31
C ASP A 91 -7.29 12.59 2.32
N SER A 92 -6.24 12.27 3.09
CA SER A 92 -5.05 13.12 3.16
C SER A 92 -4.29 13.14 1.83
N ARG A 93 -3.88 14.32 1.41
CA ARG A 93 -3.03 14.53 0.23
C ARG A 93 -1.98 15.58 0.54
N PRO A 94 -0.82 15.52 -0.08
CA PRO A 94 0.15 16.60 0.06
C PRO A 94 -0.49 17.96 -0.23
N GLY A 95 -0.49 18.84 0.77
CA GLY A 95 -0.99 20.21 0.64
C GLY A 95 -2.49 20.44 0.86
N ASN A 96 -3.29 19.40 1.17
CA ASN A 96 -4.73 19.59 1.44
C ASN A 96 -5.09 19.85 2.92
N ASN A 97 -4.09 19.88 3.81
CA ASN A 97 -4.26 20.11 5.25
C ASN A 97 -5.18 19.10 5.97
N VAL A 98 -5.46 17.96 5.36
CA VAL A 98 -6.18 16.85 6.03
C VAL A 98 -5.15 16.01 6.79
N SER A 99 -5.49 15.66 8.03
CA SER A 99 -4.64 14.82 8.88
C SER A 99 -4.49 13.42 8.30
N VAL A 100 -3.26 12.90 8.35
CA VAL A 100 -2.94 11.52 7.91
C VAL A 100 -3.25 10.56 9.04
N ILE A 101 -4.41 9.92 9.01
CA ILE A 101 -4.89 9.03 10.08
C ILE A 101 -5.39 7.66 9.59
N GLY A 102 -5.50 7.47 8.28
CA GLY A 102 -5.87 6.18 7.68
C GLY A 102 -7.31 5.74 7.92
N ASN A 103 -8.25 6.67 7.96
CA ASN A 103 -9.66 6.39 8.27
C ASN A 103 -10.26 5.26 7.47
N ASP A 104 -10.08 5.26 6.16
CA ASP A 104 -10.75 4.33 5.26
C ASP A 104 -10.16 2.93 5.41
N MET A 105 -8.83 2.84 5.45
CA MET A 105 -8.14 1.56 5.67
C MET A 105 -8.42 1.00 7.07
N ARG A 106 -8.43 1.85 8.11
CA ARG A 106 -8.77 1.42 9.48
C ARG A 106 -10.19 0.89 9.57
N ALA A 107 -11.16 1.56 8.94
CA ALA A 107 -12.55 1.10 8.89
C ALA A 107 -12.67 -0.27 8.18
N ALA A 108 -11.98 -0.46 7.05
CA ALA A 108 -11.97 -1.72 6.33
C ALA A 108 -11.34 -2.86 7.16
N VAL A 109 -10.19 -2.61 7.79
CA VAL A 109 -9.53 -3.61 8.65
C VAL A 109 -10.37 -3.93 9.90
N GLU A 110 -10.99 -2.93 10.51
CA GLU A 110 -11.90 -3.15 11.65
C GLU A 110 -13.10 -4.01 11.25
N ALA A 111 -13.71 -3.72 10.10
CA ALA A 111 -14.82 -4.52 9.58
C ALA A 111 -14.41 -5.96 9.32
N LEU A 112 -13.23 -6.18 8.72
CA LEU A 112 -12.70 -7.52 8.48
C LEU A 112 -12.45 -8.29 9.78
N LEU A 113 -11.77 -7.69 10.75
CA LEU A 113 -11.40 -8.35 12.01
C LEU A 113 -12.59 -8.58 12.95
N SER A 114 -13.63 -7.77 12.86
CA SER A 114 -14.87 -7.93 13.62
C SER A 114 -15.96 -8.74 12.89
N GLU A 115 -15.65 -9.25 11.70
CA GLU A 115 -16.60 -9.99 10.86
C GLU A 115 -17.89 -9.19 10.56
N SER A 116 -17.76 -7.88 10.43
CA SER A 116 -18.86 -6.98 10.09
C SER A 116 -18.88 -6.61 8.60
N GLU A 117 -19.91 -5.89 8.16
CA GLU A 117 -20.04 -5.47 6.76
C GLU A 117 -18.89 -4.53 6.35
N MET A 118 -18.28 -4.81 5.21
CA MET A 118 -17.26 -3.95 4.63
C MET A 118 -17.84 -2.61 4.20
N PRO A 119 -17.06 -1.51 4.24
CA PRO A 119 -17.50 -0.23 3.71
C PRO A 119 -18.00 -0.37 2.27
N VAL A 120 -19.23 0.09 2.02
CA VAL A 120 -19.88 0.00 0.69
C VAL A 120 -19.17 0.89 -0.31
N GLU A 121 -18.79 2.09 0.12
CA GLU A 121 -18.04 3.03 -0.71
C GLU A 121 -16.54 2.82 -0.48
N GLN A 122 -15.82 2.49 -1.55
CA GLN A 122 -14.37 2.32 -1.56
C GLN A 122 -13.77 3.34 -2.53
N ILE A 123 -13.24 4.41 -1.97
CA ILE A 123 -12.66 5.50 -2.75
C ILE A 123 -11.31 5.03 -3.31
N PRO A 124 -11.08 5.12 -4.64
CA PRO A 124 -9.82 4.68 -5.25
C PRO A 124 -8.60 5.39 -4.65
N SER A 125 -7.50 4.66 -4.55
CA SER A 125 -6.21 5.23 -4.19
C SER A 125 -5.79 6.33 -5.17
N VAL A 126 -5.17 7.37 -4.63
CA VAL A 126 -4.59 8.48 -5.42
C VAL A 126 -3.13 8.62 -5.04
N GLY A 127 -2.26 8.57 -6.05
CA GLY A 127 -0.82 8.67 -5.83
C GLY A 127 -0.05 8.85 -7.14
N CYS A 128 1.28 8.81 -7.04
CA CYS A 128 2.12 8.84 -8.23
C CYS A 128 1.99 7.54 -9.02
N ASN A 129 2.09 7.62 -10.34
CA ASN A 129 2.15 6.44 -11.18
C ASN A 129 3.31 5.54 -10.78
N ILE A 130 3.10 4.22 -10.84
CA ILE A 130 4.18 3.24 -10.74
C ILE A 130 5.21 3.54 -11.84
N LYS A 131 6.49 3.44 -11.49
CA LYS A 131 7.58 3.69 -12.43
C LYS A 131 7.86 2.39 -13.19
N TRP A 132 7.11 2.19 -14.27
CA TRP A 132 7.24 1.02 -15.10
C TRP A 132 8.56 1.03 -15.88
N ARG A 133 9.16 -0.15 -16.05
CA ARG A 133 10.22 -0.34 -17.04
C ARG A 133 9.64 -0.24 -18.45
N SER A 134 10.42 0.25 -19.38
CA SER A 134 10.00 0.27 -20.77
C SER A 134 9.62 -1.13 -21.27
N GLY A 135 8.42 -1.25 -21.78
CA GLY A 135 7.83 -2.52 -22.22
C GLY A 135 7.04 -3.30 -21.19
N ASN A 136 7.00 -2.82 -19.93
CA ASN A 136 6.16 -3.40 -18.86
C ASN A 136 4.92 -2.55 -18.56
N GLU A 137 4.75 -1.43 -19.28
CA GLU A 137 3.62 -0.53 -19.07
C GLU A 137 2.31 -1.30 -19.28
N PRO A 138 1.38 -1.23 -18.34
CA PRO A 138 0.12 -1.96 -18.46
C PRO A 138 -0.83 -1.30 -19.45
N ASP A 139 -1.79 -2.09 -19.94
CA ASP A 139 -2.85 -1.68 -20.87
C ASP A 139 -4.19 -1.32 -20.18
N TYR A 140 -4.20 -1.24 -18.85
CA TYR A 140 -5.42 -1.06 -18.06
C TYR A 140 -5.64 0.36 -17.50
N PHE A 141 -4.96 1.35 -18.04
CA PHE A 141 -5.16 2.79 -17.73
C PHE A 141 -5.88 3.49 -18.86
#